data_4fa2530a63d5fa8ae3a5cb55f6cb62c1
#
_entry.id   4fa2530a63d5fa8ae3a5cb55f6cb62c1
#
_cell.length_a   1.000
_cell.length_b   1.000
_cell.length_c   1.000
_cell.angle_alpha   90.00
_cell.angle_beta   90.00
_cell.angle_gamma   90.00
#
_symmetry.space_group_name_H-M   'P 1'
#
loop_
_entity.id
_entity.type
_entity.pdbx_description
1 polymer ?
#
loop_
_entity_poly.entity_id
_entity_poly.type
_entity_poly.pdbx_seq_one_letter_code
_entity_poly.pdbx_strand_id
1 'polypeptide(L)'
;MSADRAILHSDMNAFYASVEMMLDPKLRGKAVAVCGSTENRHGIVLAKSELAKRAGVKTGMVNWEAKQRCKDLILVPPQYDQYLKYSKLAHEIYYRYTDLVEPFGMDECWLDVTGCEIYGKPLEIAEEIRQSVKEELGLTVSIGVSFNKIFAKLGSDLKKPDAITVITKQNFKENIWPLAASELLYVGSATTKKLASYGIKTIGDLAATEPSTLKYMFGINGLKLWRYANGTDESRVMQKDFVSPVKSIGHGITCTADLDNEEEVLHVLLELSQDVGHRLRVHGLAATGVQIFVRNKSLYSTQYQYKLPFKTQLPSEIAAAGFQLFKEHYIWTEKVRAVTIRAIDLIPQTTEEQLSLMVDYERRDRRVRLEDAIEDLRRRFGKKSLTYAGLLGNLKMPDDGRDSVKMPGLMYQ
;
A
#
# COMPACT_ATOMS: atom_id res chain seq x y z
N MET A 1 -25.69 -8.86 28.81
CA MET A 1 -25.78 -8.39 27.40
C MET A 1 -24.39 -7.97 27.02
N SER A 2 -23.82 -8.50 25.94
CA SER A 2 -22.50 -8.02 25.45
C SER A 2 -22.66 -6.55 25.10
N ALA A 3 -21.80 -5.69 25.67
CA ALA A 3 -21.77 -4.27 25.30
C ALA A 3 -21.61 -4.16 23.78
N ASP A 4 -22.32 -3.20 23.17
CA ASP A 4 -22.14 -2.93 21.74
C ASP A 4 -20.70 -2.51 21.50
N ARG A 5 -20.08 -3.06 20.44
CA ARG A 5 -18.72 -2.68 20.05
C ARG A 5 -18.66 -1.20 19.69
N ALA A 6 -17.56 -0.56 20.07
CA ALA A 6 -17.28 0.83 19.78
C ALA A 6 -15.98 0.92 18.97
N ILE A 7 -16.10 1.04 17.67
CA ILE A 7 -14.98 1.11 16.74
C ILE A 7 -14.85 2.52 16.20
N LEU A 8 -13.65 3.08 16.31
CA LEU A 8 -13.29 4.33 15.67
C LEU A 8 -12.45 4.04 14.43
N HIS A 9 -12.58 4.89 13.41
CA HIS A 9 -11.63 4.96 12.31
C HIS A 9 -11.15 6.40 12.17
N SER A 10 -9.86 6.61 12.36
CA SER A 10 -9.20 7.91 12.21
C SER A 10 -8.49 7.99 10.87
N ASP A 11 -8.66 9.11 10.15
CA ASP A 11 -8.10 9.36 8.82
C ASP A 11 -7.50 10.78 8.80
N MET A 12 -6.19 10.90 8.59
CA MET A 12 -5.49 12.20 8.58
C MET A 12 -5.78 12.96 7.28
N ASN A 13 -6.33 14.18 7.43
CA ASN A 13 -6.81 14.95 6.29
C ASN A 13 -5.67 15.44 5.39
N ALA A 14 -5.74 15.08 4.10
CA ALA A 14 -4.76 15.48 3.08
C ALA A 14 -3.31 15.23 3.53
N PHE A 15 -3.05 14.10 4.19
CA PHE A 15 -1.91 13.83 5.06
C PHE A 15 -0.57 14.35 4.54
N TYR A 16 -0.07 13.86 3.39
CA TYR A 16 1.23 14.31 2.89
C TYR A 16 1.27 15.82 2.63
N ALA A 17 0.22 16.36 2.02
CA ALA A 17 0.17 17.81 1.77
C ALA A 17 0.09 18.62 3.06
N SER A 18 -0.59 18.11 4.09
CA SER A 18 -0.68 18.74 5.41
C SER A 18 0.67 18.74 6.12
N VAL A 19 1.42 17.64 6.06
CA VAL A 19 2.78 17.56 6.61
C VAL A 19 3.70 18.55 5.90
N GLU A 20 3.69 18.62 4.55
CA GLU A 20 4.50 19.60 3.81
C GLU A 20 4.18 21.04 4.19
N MET A 21 2.87 21.38 4.30
CA MET A 21 2.43 22.74 4.71
C MET A 21 2.77 23.07 6.17
N MET A 22 2.93 22.06 7.01
CA MET A 22 3.36 22.24 8.39
C MET A 22 4.88 22.45 8.46
N LEU A 23 5.66 21.70 7.68
CA LEU A 23 7.13 21.81 7.63
C LEU A 23 7.58 23.10 6.93
N ASP A 24 6.88 23.52 5.88
CA ASP A 24 7.13 24.82 5.21
C ASP A 24 5.92 25.75 5.32
N PRO A 25 5.93 26.69 6.26
CA PRO A 25 4.86 27.66 6.45
C PRO A 25 4.53 28.52 5.21
N LYS A 26 5.45 28.62 4.23
CA LYS A 26 5.21 29.35 2.97
C LYS A 26 4.17 28.67 2.08
N LEU A 27 3.91 27.39 2.30
CA LEU A 27 2.91 26.61 1.57
C LEU A 27 1.50 26.77 2.16
N ARG A 28 1.36 27.29 3.37
CA ARG A 28 0.06 27.47 4.03
C ARG A 28 -0.82 28.43 3.26
N GLY A 29 -2.08 28.08 3.13
CA GLY A 29 -3.06 28.88 2.39
C GLY A 29 -2.90 28.84 0.86
N LYS A 30 -2.05 27.94 0.32
CA LYS A 30 -1.83 27.78 -1.11
C LYS A 30 -2.38 26.43 -1.61
N ALA A 31 -2.62 26.37 -2.92
CA ALA A 31 -2.91 25.10 -3.59
C ALA A 31 -1.60 24.30 -3.74
N VAL A 32 -1.47 23.22 -2.98
CA VAL A 32 -0.26 22.36 -2.95
C VAL A 32 -0.63 20.95 -3.36
N ALA A 33 0.23 20.29 -4.14
CA ALA A 33 0.16 18.86 -4.42
C ALA A 33 1.53 18.22 -4.21
N VAL A 34 1.55 17.13 -3.46
CA VAL A 34 2.74 16.28 -3.32
C VAL A 34 2.77 15.35 -4.52
N CYS A 35 3.86 15.36 -5.26
CA CYS A 35 3.96 14.68 -6.55
C CYS A 35 5.29 13.97 -6.71
N GLY A 36 5.27 12.83 -7.41
CA GLY A 36 6.48 12.19 -7.89
C GLY A 36 7.17 12.96 -9.01
N SER A 37 8.41 12.59 -9.33
CA SER A 37 9.21 13.20 -10.39
C SER A 37 8.61 12.92 -11.78
N THR A 38 8.39 13.98 -12.55
CA THR A 38 7.96 13.89 -13.95
C THR A 38 9.08 13.31 -14.84
N GLU A 39 10.32 13.68 -14.57
CA GLU A 39 11.50 13.24 -15.33
C GLU A 39 11.71 11.73 -15.20
N ASN A 40 11.42 11.19 -14.03
CA ASN A 40 11.47 9.75 -13.75
C ASN A 40 10.20 8.98 -14.17
N ARG A 41 9.29 9.60 -14.94
CA ARG A 41 7.99 9.03 -15.32
C ARG A 41 7.06 8.64 -14.15
N HIS A 42 7.32 9.18 -12.97
CA HIS A 42 6.53 9.01 -11.74
C HIS A 42 5.73 10.27 -11.37
N GLY A 43 5.58 11.19 -12.31
CA GLY A 43 4.95 12.50 -12.12
C GLY A 43 3.44 12.42 -11.97
N ILE A 44 2.96 11.89 -10.84
CA ILE A 44 1.54 11.85 -10.46
C ILE A 44 1.32 12.51 -9.12
N VAL A 45 0.12 13.04 -8.92
CA VAL A 45 -0.34 13.60 -7.63
C VAL A 45 -0.54 12.44 -6.64
N LEU A 46 0.21 12.45 -5.55
CA LEU A 46 0.08 11.50 -4.43
C LEU A 46 -0.93 12.01 -3.40
N ALA A 47 -0.82 13.29 -3.01
CA ALA A 47 -1.74 13.96 -2.11
C ALA A 47 -1.88 15.43 -2.51
N LYS A 48 -2.93 16.08 -2.03
CA LYS A 48 -3.27 17.47 -2.38
C LYS A 48 -3.91 18.18 -1.23
N SER A 49 -3.66 19.51 -1.12
CA SER A 49 -4.33 20.39 -0.16
C SER A 49 -5.82 20.57 -0.52
N GLU A 50 -6.63 21.00 0.44
CA GLU A 50 -8.05 21.25 0.22
C GLU A 50 -8.30 22.34 -0.87
N LEU A 51 -7.41 23.33 -0.98
CA LEU A 51 -7.51 24.34 -2.04
C LEU A 51 -7.27 23.73 -3.43
N ALA A 52 -6.26 22.86 -3.56
CA ALA A 52 -6.02 22.13 -4.81
C ALA A 52 -7.18 21.17 -5.14
N LYS A 53 -7.77 20.51 -4.14
CA LYS A 53 -8.96 19.65 -4.29
C LYS A 53 -10.16 20.44 -4.80
N ARG A 54 -10.43 21.64 -4.23
CA ARG A 54 -11.51 22.52 -4.69
C ARG A 54 -11.30 23.01 -6.11
N ALA A 55 -10.06 23.19 -6.55
CA ALA A 55 -9.71 23.52 -7.94
C ALA A 55 -9.84 22.32 -8.90
N GLY A 56 -10.24 21.13 -8.42
CA GLY A 56 -10.48 19.95 -9.23
C GLY A 56 -9.26 19.03 -9.41
N VAL A 57 -8.18 19.24 -8.67
CA VAL A 57 -7.02 18.32 -8.66
C VAL A 57 -7.40 17.02 -7.95
N LYS A 58 -7.06 15.88 -8.55
CA LYS A 58 -7.34 14.54 -8.01
C LYS A 58 -6.06 13.75 -7.82
N THR A 59 -6.03 12.89 -6.80
CA THR A 59 -4.95 11.91 -6.61
C THR A 59 -4.89 10.98 -7.83
N GLY A 60 -3.66 10.65 -8.27
CA GLY A 60 -3.42 9.87 -9.48
C GLY A 60 -3.39 10.68 -10.79
N MET A 61 -3.77 11.97 -10.80
CA MET A 61 -3.57 12.83 -11.96
C MET A 61 -2.09 13.00 -12.27
N VAL A 62 -1.73 13.08 -13.54
CA VAL A 62 -0.39 13.46 -13.95
C VAL A 62 -0.13 14.96 -13.66
N ASN A 63 1.12 15.31 -13.39
CA ASN A 63 1.48 16.66 -12.94
C ASN A 63 1.02 17.77 -13.90
N TRP A 64 1.12 17.56 -15.20
CA TRP A 64 0.69 18.55 -16.20
C TRP A 64 -0.83 18.77 -16.20
N GLU A 65 -1.63 17.69 -16.05
CA GLU A 65 -3.08 17.78 -15.95
C GLU A 65 -3.51 18.53 -14.68
N ALA A 66 -2.85 18.21 -13.54
CA ALA A 66 -3.10 18.89 -12.28
C ALA A 66 -2.83 20.39 -12.39
N LYS A 67 -1.75 20.80 -13.08
CA LYS A 67 -1.44 22.20 -13.37
C LYS A 67 -2.44 22.87 -14.30
N GLN A 68 -3.01 22.14 -15.25
CA GLN A 68 -4.10 22.69 -16.08
C GLN A 68 -5.37 22.98 -15.27
N ARG A 69 -5.67 22.13 -14.26
CA ARG A 69 -6.82 22.33 -13.38
C ARG A 69 -6.63 23.50 -12.40
N CYS A 70 -5.40 23.65 -11.93
CA CYS A 70 -5.04 24.68 -10.96
C CYS A 70 -3.74 25.37 -11.40
N LYS A 71 -3.85 26.55 -12.02
CA LYS A 71 -2.69 27.29 -12.57
C LYS A 71 -1.64 27.62 -11.51
N ASP A 72 -2.09 28.00 -10.30
CA ASP A 72 -1.23 28.39 -9.17
C ASP A 72 -0.82 27.20 -8.30
N LEU A 73 -0.98 25.96 -8.80
CA LEU A 73 -0.63 24.75 -8.06
C LEU A 73 0.87 24.66 -7.82
N ILE A 74 1.26 24.53 -6.56
CA ILE A 74 2.65 24.27 -6.17
C ILE A 74 2.84 22.77 -6.07
N LEU A 75 3.80 22.23 -6.84
CA LEU A 75 4.19 20.83 -6.79
C LEU A 75 5.38 20.69 -5.85
N VAL A 76 5.31 19.78 -4.88
CA VAL A 76 6.39 19.46 -3.95
C VAL A 76 6.74 17.98 -4.01
N PRO A 77 8.02 17.62 -3.90
CA PRO A 77 8.42 16.21 -3.85
C PRO A 77 8.00 15.58 -2.51
N PRO A 78 7.78 14.24 -2.45
CA PRO A 78 7.40 13.57 -1.21
C PRO A 78 8.59 13.41 -0.25
N GLN A 79 8.33 13.58 1.05
CA GLN A 79 9.26 13.32 2.15
C GLN A 79 8.75 12.15 3.01
N TYR A 80 8.92 10.91 2.53
CA TYR A 80 8.33 9.71 3.16
C TYR A 80 8.82 9.46 4.59
N ASP A 81 10.04 9.82 4.93
CA ASP A 81 10.60 9.76 6.29
C ASP A 81 9.81 10.65 7.26
N GLN A 82 9.42 11.85 6.82
CA GLN A 82 8.58 12.73 7.60
C GLN A 82 7.16 12.17 7.75
N TYR A 83 6.59 11.63 6.68
CA TYR A 83 5.25 11.00 6.75
C TYR A 83 5.24 9.82 7.72
N LEU A 84 6.26 8.94 7.69
CA LEU A 84 6.42 7.86 8.66
C LEU A 84 6.54 8.37 10.09
N LYS A 85 7.30 9.45 10.30
CA LYS A 85 7.45 10.06 11.62
C LYS A 85 6.09 10.54 12.16
N TYR A 86 5.33 11.31 11.38
CA TYR A 86 4.03 11.84 11.83
C TYR A 86 2.96 10.77 11.93
N SER A 87 3.02 9.72 11.11
CA SER A 87 2.19 8.52 11.25
C SER A 87 2.41 7.85 12.62
N LYS A 88 3.67 7.61 13.00
CA LYS A 88 4.02 7.04 14.31
C LYS A 88 3.57 7.91 15.47
N LEU A 89 3.79 9.22 15.40
CA LEU A 89 3.35 10.15 16.44
C LEU A 89 1.81 10.13 16.61
N ALA A 90 1.05 10.02 15.51
CA ALA A 90 -0.39 9.88 15.61
C ALA A 90 -0.79 8.54 16.28
N HIS A 91 -0.10 7.43 15.97
CA HIS A 91 -0.33 6.16 16.66
C HIS A 91 -0.03 6.24 18.15
N GLU A 92 1.00 6.99 18.58
CA GLU A 92 1.29 7.22 20.01
C GLU A 92 0.13 7.93 20.73
N ILE A 93 -0.58 8.84 20.05
CA ILE A 93 -1.80 9.44 20.58
C ILE A 93 -2.91 8.39 20.72
N TYR A 94 -3.10 7.55 19.69
CA TYR A 94 -4.15 6.50 19.71
C TYR A 94 -3.91 5.48 20.84
N TYR A 95 -2.66 5.08 21.09
CA TYR A 95 -2.29 4.13 22.14
C TYR A 95 -2.56 4.62 23.57
N ARG A 96 -2.86 5.89 23.77
CA ARG A 96 -3.27 6.42 25.09
C ARG A 96 -4.64 5.88 25.52
N TYR A 97 -5.48 5.45 24.57
CA TYR A 97 -6.86 5.04 24.80
C TYR A 97 -7.07 3.54 24.70
N THR A 98 -6.34 2.85 23.86
CA THR A 98 -6.47 1.40 23.64
C THR A 98 -5.23 0.81 23.00
N ASP A 99 -4.94 -0.48 23.28
CA ASP A 99 -3.93 -1.27 22.58
C ASP A 99 -4.46 -1.93 21.29
N LEU A 100 -5.78 -1.89 21.08
CA LEU A 100 -6.42 -2.40 19.88
C LEU A 100 -6.42 -1.32 18.80
N VAL A 101 -5.27 -1.14 18.16
CA VAL A 101 -5.02 -0.12 17.14
C VAL A 101 -4.46 -0.82 15.92
N GLU A 102 -5.23 -0.82 14.83
CA GLU A 102 -4.88 -1.47 13.57
C GLU A 102 -4.68 -0.44 12.45
N PRO A 103 -3.45 -0.24 11.98
CA PRO A 103 -3.17 0.64 10.85
C PRO A 103 -3.84 0.16 9.56
N PHE A 104 -4.34 1.10 8.75
CA PHE A 104 -4.87 0.86 7.40
C PHE A 104 -4.28 1.84 6.40
N GLY A 105 -3.00 1.99 6.43
CA GLY A 105 -2.30 2.99 5.67
C GLY A 105 -1.37 3.78 6.59
N MET A 106 -0.65 4.78 6.06
CA MET A 106 0.18 5.68 6.88
C MET A 106 -0.67 6.68 7.67
N ASP A 107 -1.85 6.99 7.16
CA ASP A 107 -2.74 8.06 7.61
C ASP A 107 -4.07 7.57 8.16
N GLU A 108 -4.32 6.28 8.09
CA GLU A 108 -5.57 5.67 8.52
C GLU A 108 -5.36 4.60 9.60
N CYS A 109 -6.28 4.54 10.56
CA CYS A 109 -6.19 3.57 11.65
C CYS A 109 -7.56 3.23 12.22
N TRP A 110 -7.82 1.95 12.50
CA TRP A 110 -8.94 1.54 13.33
C TRP A 110 -8.51 1.44 14.80
N LEU A 111 -9.41 1.84 15.68
CA LEU A 111 -9.28 1.69 17.13
C LEU A 111 -10.54 0.97 17.66
N ASP A 112 -10.36 -0.04 18.51
CA ASP A 112 -11.47 -0.61 19.26
C ASP A 112 -11.40 -0.05 20.70
N VAL A 113 -12.36 0.81 21.02
CA VAL A 113 -12.47 1.45 22.34
C VAL A 113 -13.60 0.83 23.19
N THR A 114 -14.03 -0.38 22.82
CA THR A 114 -15.01 -1.14 23.60
C THR A 114 -14.43 -1.43 25.00
N GLY A 115 -15.14 -1.06 26.04
CA GLY A 115 -14.67 -1.26 27.42
C GLY A 115 -13.67 -0.19 27.92
N CYS A 116 -13.47 0.88 27.16
CA CYS A 116 -12.56 1.97 27.53
C CYS A 116 -13.27 3.16 28.20
N GLU A 117 -14.41 2.91 28.88
CA GLU A 117 -15.26 3.95 29.50
C GLU A 117 -14.52 4.82 30.55
N ILE A 118 -13.37 4.36 31.04
CA ILE A 118 -12.49 5.14 31.93
C ILE A 118 -12.00 6.44 31.24
N TYR A 119 -11.90 6.46 29.90
CA TYR A 119 -11.51 7.62 29.12
C TYR A 119 -12.70 8.41 28.57
N GLY A 120 -13.94 7.97 28.84
CA GLY A 120 -15.17 8.59 28.37
C GLY A 120 -15.95 7.73 27.37
N LYS A 121 -17.03 8.32 26.82
CA LYS A 121 -17.82 7.67 25.79
C LYS A 121 -17.07 7.65 24.46
N PRO A 122 -17.38 6.73 23.52
CA PRO A 122 -16.67 6.65 22.24
C PRO A 122 -16.60 7.95 21.45
N LEU A 123 -17.63 8.79 21.52
CA LEU A 123 -17.64 10.12 20.89
C LEU A 123 -16.70 11.11 21.61
N GLU A 124 -16.61 11.05 22.93
CA GLU A 124 -15.72 11.90 23.74
C GLU A 124 -14.25 11.52 23.46
N ILE A 125 -13.95 10.22 23.43
CA ILE A 125 -12.62 9.71 23.03
C ILE A 125 -12.25 10.16 21.62
N ALA A 126 -13.19 10.10 20.66
CA ALA A 126 -12.95 10.56 19.29
C ALA A 126 -12.65 12.07 19.23
N GLU A 127 -13.35 12.87 20.03
CA GLU A 127 -13.12 14.32 20.12
C GLU A 127 -11.76 14.64 20.74
N GLU A 128 -11.37 13.95 21.81
CA GLU A 128 -10.05 14.11 22.44
C GLU A 128 -8.92 13.73 21.48
N ILE A 129 -9.06 12.61 20.75
CA ILE A 129 -8.08 12.20 19.74
C ILE A 129 -7.96 13.28 18.65
N ARG A 130 -9.08 13.76 18.13
CA ARG A 130 -9.12 14.81 17.10
C ARG A 130 -8.40 16.08 17.56
N GLN A 131 -8.68 16.50 18.81
CA GLN A 131 -8.07 17.69 19.39
C GLN A 131 -6.57 17.48 19.69
N SER A 132 -6.17 16.33 20.26
CA SER A 132 -4.77 16.00 20.52
C SER A 132 -3.92 15.98 19.24
N VAL A 133 -4.41 15.36 18.17
CA VAL A 133 -3.72 15.37 16.87
C VAL A 133 -3.54 16.79 16.36
N LYS A 134 -4.54 17.65 16.53
CA LYS A 134 -4.49 19.03 16.09
C LYS A 134 -3.53 19.88 16.91
N GLU A 135 -3.53 19.75 18.23
CA GLU A 135 -2.70 20.54 19.14
C GLU A 135 -1.24 20.08 19.17
N GLU A 136 -1.02 18.78 19.23
CA GLU A 136 0.32 18.21 19.39
C GLU A 136 1.06 18.07 18.06
N LEU A 137 0.34 17.74 16.96
CA LEU A 137 0.97 17.45 15.66
C LEU A 137 0.73 18.55 14.62
N GLY A 138 -0.19 19.50 14.86
CA GLY A 138 -0.58 20.52 13.88
C GLY A 138 -1.28 19.93 12.64
N LEU A 139 -1.79 18.69 12.72
CA LEU A 139 -2.52 17.97 11.68
C LEU A 139 -4.00 17.88 12.07
N THR A 140 -4.87 17.56 11.12
CA THR A 140 -6.27 17.30 11.40
C THR A 140 -6.67 15.90 10.99
N VAL A 141 -7.64 15.32 11.69
CA VAL A 141 -8.19 13.99 11.39
C VAL A 141 -9.70 14.07 11.23
N SER A 142 -10.25 13.20 10.40
CA SER A 142 -11.68 12.91 10.37
C SER A 142 -11.92 11.53 10.97
N ILE A 143 -12.85 11.43 11.92
CA ILE A 143 -13.06 10.20 12.68
C ILE A 143 -14.49 9.69 12.45
N GLY A 144 -14.60 8.43 12.06
CA GLY A 144 -15.87 7.70 12.07
C GLY A 144 -16.00 6.88 13.35
N VAL A 145 -17.12 7.01 14.02
CA VAL A 145 -17.46 6.22 15.23
C VAL A 145 -18.60 5.28 14.88
N SER A 146 -18.41 3.97 15.04
CA SER A 146 -19.43 2.98 14.69
C SER A 146 -19.29 1.68 15.50
N PHE A 147 -20.16 0.71 15.22
CA PHE A 147 -20.19 -0.61 15.84
C PHE A 147 -19.41 -1.69 15.07
N ASN A 148 -18.85 -1.36 13.90
CA ASN A 148 -17.97 -2.22 13.10
C ASN A 148 -16.93 -1.41 12.31
N LYS A 149 -15.89 -2.08 11.81
CA LYS A 149 -14.79 -1.46 11.08
C LYS A 149 -15.23 -0.79 9.78
N ILE A 150 -16.17 -1.39 9.07
CA ILE A 150 -16.62 -0.95 7.74
C ILE A 150 -17.35 0.39 7.84
N PHE A 151 -18.28 0.50 8.78
CA PHE A 151 -19.02 1.75 8.95
C PHE A 151 -18.22 2.83 9.68
N ALA A 152 -17.27 2.43 10.54
CA ALA A 152 -16.32 3.40 11.10
C ALA A 152 -15.48 4.04 9.98
N LYS A 153 -14.93 3.23 9.04
CA LYS A 153 -14.20 3.75 7.86
C LYS A 153 -15.08 4.63 7.00
N LEU A 154 -16.28 4.19 6.66
CA LEU A 154 -17.21 4.98 5.86
C LEU A 154 -17.53 6.32 6.55
N GLY A 155 -17.74 6.30 7.88
CA GLY A 155 -18.01 7.50 8.67
C GLY A 155 -16.90 8.53 8.59
N SER A 156 -15.63 8.12 8.60
CA SER A 156 -14.49 9.03 8.48
C SER A 156 -14.41 9.72 7.11
N ASP A 157 -15.02 9.14 6.07
CA ASP A 157 -15.04 9.69 4.70
C ASP A 157 -16.23 10.64 4.46
N LEU A 158 -17.35 10.49 5.18
CA LEU A 158 -18.57 11.26 4.93
C LEU A 158 -18.42 12.76 5.19
N LYS A 159 -17.68 13.13 6.23
CA LYS A 159 -17.44 14.52 6.60
C LYS A 159 -15.94 14.76 6.73
N LYS A 160 -15.37 15.53 5.80
CA LYS A 160 -13.96 15.96 5.79
C LYS A 160 -13.88 17.44 5.43
N PRO A 161 -12.90 18.18 5.95
CA PRO A 161 -11.90 17.80 6.95
C PRO A 161 -12.33 18.06 8.39
N ASP A 162 -11.52 17.57 9.36
CA ASP A 162 -11.58 17.91 10.80
C ASP A 162 -12.98 17.70 11.40
N ALA A 163 -13.55 16.51 11.24
CA ALA A 163 -14.92 16.20 11.62
C ALA A 163 -15.09 14.80 12.23
N ILE A 164 -16.16 14.62 13.01
CA ILE A 164 -16.57 13.33 13.53
C ILE A 164 -17.94 12.94 12.96
N THR A 165 -18.07 11.69 12.56
CA THR A 165 -19.35 11.13 12.09
C THR A 165 -19.69 9.89 12.89
N VAL A 166 -20.90 9.84 13.45
CA VAL A 166 -21.39 8.71 14.25
C VAL A 166 -22.41 7.92 13.44
N ILE A 167 -22.16 6.63 13.28
CA ILE A 167 -23.04 5.66 12.60
C ILE A 167 -23.41 4.58 13.59
N THR A 168 -24.70 4.53 13.97
CA THR A 168 -25.24 3.59 14.94
C THR A 168 -26.05 2.48 14.26
N LYS A 169 -26.37 1.40 15.01
CA LYS A 169 -27.27 0.34 14.54
C LYS A 169 -28.68 0.84 14.20
N GLN A 170 -29.10 1.96 14.81
CA GLN A 170 -30.41 2.55 14.60
C GLN A 170 -30.48 3.40 13.34
N ASN A 171 -29.40 4.13 13.00
CA ASN A 171 -29.43 5.12 11.92
C ASN A 171 -28.67 4.70 10.64
N PHE A 172 -27.96 3.56 10.62
CA PHE A 172 -27.10 3.22 9.47
C PHE A 172 -27.89 3.01 8.19
N LYS A 173 -29.12 2.42 8.27
CA LYS A 173 -29.92 2.20 7.07
C LYS A 173 -30.33 3.51 6.41
N GLU A 174 -30.77 4.47 7.21
CA GLU A 174 -31.16 5.79 6.74
C GLU A 174 -29.98 6.58 6.17
N ASN A 175 -28.82 6.54 6.84
CA ASN A 175 -27.67 7.36 6.47
C ASN A 175 -26.76 6.71 5.43
N ILE A 176 -26.68 5.37 5.38
CA ILE A 176 -25.68 4.64 4.58
C ILE A 176 -26.31 3.98 3.33
N TRP A 177 -27.48 3.40 3.43
CA TRP A 177 -28.09 2.70 2.30
C TRP A 177 -28.36 3.59 1.07
N PRO A 178 -28.67 4.89 1.18
CA PRO A 178 -28.83 5.77 0.02
C PRO A 178 -27.51 6.08 -0.71
N LEU A 179 -26.36 5.86 -0.08
CA LEU A 179 -25.07 6.16 -0.68
C LEU A 179 -24.76 5.21 -1.85
N ALA A 180 -23.93 5.70 -2.79
CA ALA A 180 -23.49 4.88 -3.91
C ALA A 180 -22.74 3.63 -3.40
N ALA A 181 -22.94 2.48 -4.04
CA ALA A 181 -22.23 1.25 -3.67
C ALA A 181 -20.71 1.39 -3.71
N SER A 182 -20.18 2.31 -4.53
CA SER A 182 -18.75 2.64 -4.63
C SER A 182 -18.16 3.25 -3.36
N GLU A 183 -18.98 3.78 -2.46
CA GLU A 183 -18.51 4.34 -1.18
C GLU A 183 -18.19 3.24 -0.16
N LEU A 184 -18.69 2.03 -0.37
CA LEU A 184 -18.42 0.90 0.52
C LEU A 184 -16.99 0.40 0.31
N LEU A 185 -16.29 0.16 1.41
CA LEU A 185 -14.93 -0.37 1.40
C LEU A 185 -14.85 -1.66 0.55
N TYR A 186 -13.79 -1.78 -0.25
CA TYR A 186 -13.55 -2.85 -1.23
C TYR A 186 -14.44 -2.86 -2.47
N VAL A 187 -15.27 -1.84 -2.69
CA VAL A 187 -16.03 -1.65 -3.93
C VAL A 187 -15.27 -0.68 -4.86
N GLY A 188 -14.28 -1.21 -5.58
CA GLY A 188 -13.53 -0.44 -6.57
C GLY A 188 -14.29 -0.29 -7.91
N SER A 189 -13.69 0.44 -8.86
CA SER A 189 -14.32 0.78 -10.16
C SER A 189 -14.81 -0.43 -10.96
N ALA A 190 -14.06 -1.54 -10.98
CA ALA A 190 -14.48 -2.77 -11.67
C ALA A 190 -15.69 -3.42 -11.01
N THR A 191 -15.71 -3.48 -9.67
CA THR A 191 -16.84 -3.98 -8.89
C THR A 191 -18.06 -3.10 -9.10
N THR A 192 -17.91 -1.77 -9.04
CA THR A 192 -18.99 -0.80 -9.28
C THR A 192 -19.62 -0.99 -10.67
N LYS A 193 -18.82 -1.12 -11.73
CA LYS A 193 -19.32 -1.37 -13.08
C LYS A 193 -20.11 -2.67 -13.16
N LYS A 194 -19.61 -3.74 -12.56
CA LYS A 194 -20.28 -5.03 -12.54
C LYS A 194 -21.57 -5.00 -11.73
N LEU A 195 -21.60 -4.36 -10.56
CA LEU A 195 -22.82 -4.15 -9.77
C LEU A 195 -23.87 -3.36 -10.57
N ALA A 196 -23.45 -2.27 -11.20
CA ALA A 196 -24.34 -1.43 -12.01
C ALA A 196 -24.98 -2.19 -13.18
N SER A 197 -24.29 -3.16 -13.81
CA SER A 197 -24.87 -4.00 -14.88
C SER A 197 -25.98 -4.94 -14.39
N TYR A 198 -26.08 -5.14 -13.08
CA TYR A 198 -27.19 -5.88 -12.43
C TYR A 198 -28.21 -4.96 -11.74
N GLY A 199 -28.13 -3.65 -12.00
CA GLY A 199 -29.05 -2.66 -11.41
C GLY A 199 -28.72 -2.27 -9.97
N ILE A 200 -27.63 -2.77 -9.38
CA ILE A 200 -27.20 -2.50 -8.01
C ILE A 200 -26.36 -1.23 -8.02
N LYS A 201 -26.90 -0.12 -7.53
CA LYS A 201 -26.29 1.21 -7.57
C LYS A 201 -25.94 1.75 -6.19
N THR A 202 -26.74 1.43 -5.19
CA THR A 202 -26.60 1.91 -3.82
C THR A 202 -26.14 0.81 -2.88
N ILE A 203 -25.68 1.20 -1.68
CA ILE A 203 -25.38 0.24 -0.60
C ILE A 203 -26.66 -0.50 -0.18
N GLY A 204 -27.80 0.18 -0.19
CA GLY A 204 -29.11 -0.44 0.08
C GLY A 204 -29.50 -1.50 -0.95
N ASP A 205 -29.29 -1.24 -2.25
CA ASP A 205 -29.50 -2.25 -3.30
C ASP A 205 -28.62 -3.48 -3.07
N LEU A 206 -27.34 -3.24 -2.71
CA LEU A 206 -26.39 -4.31 -2.40
C LEU A 206 -26.84 -5.12 -1.18
N ALA A 207 -27.34 -4.46 -0.14
CA ALA A 207 -27.84 -5.10 1.07
C ALA A 207 -29.11 -5.93 0.83
N ALA A 208 -29.97 -5.48 -0.09
CA ALA A 208 -31.22 -6.15 -0.45
C ALA A 208 -31.03 -7.28 -1.48
N THR A 209 -29.87 -7.33 -2.16
CA THR A 209 -29.58 -8.36 -3.16
C THR A 209 -29.42 -9.73 -2.50
N GLU A 210 -29.95 -10.78 -3.15
CA GLU A 210 -29.82 -12.15 -2.67
C GLU A 210 -28.34 -12.57 -2.56
N PRO A 211 -27.86 -13.08 -1.39
CA PRO A 211 -26.47 -13.46 -1.19
C PRO A 211 -25.93 -14.46 -2.22
N SER A 212 -26.77 -15.37 -2.70
CA SER A 212 -26.43 -16.34 -3.75
C SER A 212 -26.06 -15.67 -5.07
N THR A 213 -26.75 -14.61 -5.45
CA THR A 213 -26.44 -13.79 -6.63
C THR A 213 -25.10 -13.11 -6.50
N LEU A 214 -24.82 -12.48 -5.37
CA LEU A 214 -23.52 -11.84 -5.11
C LEU A 214 -22.38 -12.86 -5.05
N LYS A 215 -22.63 -14.05 -4.51
CA LYS A 215 -21.67 -15.16 -4.54
C LYS A 215 -21.36 -15.63 -5.96
N TYR A 216 -22.38 -15.72 -6.82
CA TYR A 216 -22.20 -16.02 -8.24
C TYR A 216 -21.36 -14.96 -8.95
N MET A 217 -21.61 -13.67 -8.66
CA MET A 217 -20.89 -12.55 -9.29
C MET A 217 -19.44 -12.42 -8.84
N PHE A 218 -19.17 -12.57 -7.54
CA PHE A 218 -17.89 -12.19 -6.92
C PHE A 218 -17.27 -13.26 -6.01
N GLY A 219 -17.84 -14.48 -5.99
CA GLY A 219 -17.40 -15.53 -5.09
C GLY A 219 -17.58 -15.16 -3.61
N ILE A 220 -16.63 -15.57 -2.79
CA ILE A 220 -16.65 -15.27 -1.35
C ILE A 220 -16.65 -13.75 -1.04
N ASN A 221 -16.05 -12.95 -1.92
CA ASN A 221 -16.05 -11.50 -1.76
C ASN A 221 -17.45 -10.88 -1.91
N GLY A 222 -18.32 -11.47 -2.75
CA GLY A 222 -19.71 -11.04 -2.85
C GLY A 222 -20.48 -11.22 -1.53
N LEU A 223 -20.24 -12.35 -0.82
CA LEU A 223 -20.83 -12.56 0.50
C LEU A 223 -20.29 -11.58 1.55
N LYS A 224 -19.00 -11.24 1.47
CA LYS A 224 -18.41 -10.21 2.36
C LYS A 224 -19.04 -8.85 2.11
N LEU A 225 -19.18 -8.42 0.86
CA LEU A 225 -19.81 -7.16 0.49
C LEU A 225 -21.26 -7.09 0.98
N TRP A 226 -22.01 -8.19 0.87
CA TRP A 226 -23.37 -8.28 1.41
C TRP A 226 -23.39 -8.07 2.93
N ARG A 227 -22.49 -8.75 3.67
CA ARG A 227 -22.35 -8.56 5.13
C ARG A 227 -22.01 -7.12 5.48
N TYR A 228 -21.10 -6.51 4.74
CA TYR A 228 -20.69 -5.12 4.95
C TYR A 228 -21.87 -4.15 4.76
N ALA A 229 -22.62 -4.29 3.67
CA ALA A 229 -23.79 -3.45 3.41
C ALA A 229 -24.90 -3.61 4.46
N ASN A 230 -25.03 -4.80 5.06
CA ASN A 230 -25.97 -5.09 6.14
C ASN A 230 -25.44 -4.78 7.54
N GLY A 231 -24.20 -4.28 7.67
CA GLY A 231 -23.60 -3.93 8.96
C GLY A 231 -23.26 -5.13 9.86
N THR A 232 -23.21 -6.34 9.29
CA THR A 232 -22.95 -7.59 10.02
C THR A 232 -21.47 -8.01 9.99
N ASP A 233 -20.55 -7.05 9.78
CA ASP A 233 -19.12 -7.29 9.90
C ASP A 233 -18.70 -7.43 11.37
N GLU A 234 -18.05 -8.55 11.68
CA GLU A 234 -17.55 -8.87 13.02
C GLU A 234 -16.02 -8.89 13.08
N SER A 235 -15.34 -8.41 12.04
CA SER A 235 -13.88 -8.37 12.01
C SER A 235 -13.33 -7.60 13.21
N ARG A 236 -12.30 -8.17 13.84
CA ARG A 236 -11.67 -7.56 15.02
C ARG A 236 -10.66 -6.50 14.59
N VAL A 237 -10.48 -5.50 15.41
CA VAL A 237 -9.33 -4.61 15.35
C VAL A 237 -8.13 -5.36 15.96
N MET A 238 -7.02 -5.38 15.24
CA MET A 238 -5.81 -6.08 15.68
C MET A 238 -5.10 -5.27 16.78
N GLN A 239 -4.30 -5.97 17.58
CA GLN A 239 -3.44 -5.34 18.58
C GLN A 239 -2.28 -4.61 17.91
N LYS A 240 -1.72 -3.62 18.59
CA LYS A 240 -0.61 -2.77 18.12
C LYS A 240 0.64 -3.53 17.68
N ASP A 241 0.87 -4.72 18.22
CA ASP A 241 2.01 -5.59 17.95
C ASP A 241 1.68 -6.73 16.97
N PHE A 242 0.48 -6.73 16.41
CA PHE A 242 0.09 -7.71 15.41
C PHE A 242 0.85 -7.51 14.09
N VAL A 243 1.65 -8.49 13.72
CA VAL A 243 2.36 -8.52 12.44
C VAL A 243 1.67 -9.47 11.48
N SER A 244 1.19 -8.94 10.37
CA SER A 244 0.57 -9.75 9.31
C SER A 244 1.61 -10.67 8.65
N PRO A 245 1.33 -11.97 8.45
CA PRO A 245 2.26 -12.84 7.75
C PRO A 245 2.60 -12.32 6.36
N VAL A 246 3.88 -12.24 6.05
CA VAL A 246 4.36 -11.80 4.74
C VAL A 246 4.04 -12.87 3.69
N LYS A 247 3.19 -12.54 2.72
CA LYS A 247 2.74 -13.47 1.67
C LYS A 247 3.63 -13.47 0.43
N SER A 248 4.25 -12.35 0.13
CA SER A 248 5.17 -12.20 -1.00
C SER A 248 6.05 -10.97 -0.79
N ILE A 249 7.24 -10.97 -1.37
CA ILE A 249 8.16 -9.82 -1.37
C ILE A 249 8.48 -9.50 -2.82
N GLY A 250 8.16 -8.29 -3.25
CA GLY A 250 8.40 -7.86 -4.63
C GLY A 250 8.87 -6.42 -4.73
N HIS A 251 9.57 -6.14 -5.82
CA HIS A 251 9.97 -4.79 -6.19
C HIS A 251 9.71 -4.61 -7.70
N GLY A 252 9.15 -3.47 -8.06
CA GLY A 252 8.89 -3.12 -9.45
C GLY A 252 9.12 -1.66 -9.73
N ILE A 253 9.47 -1.36 -10.98
CA ILE A 253 9.76 0.01 -11.39
C ILE A 253 9.22 0.31 -12.78
N THR A 254 8.75 1.53 -12.99
CA THR A 254 8.61 2.11 -14.31
C THR A 254 9.94 2.76 -14.67
N CYS A 255 10.57 2.29 -15.74
CA CYS A 255 11.88 2.76 -16.18
C CYS A 255 11.81 4.21 -16.69
N THR A 256 12.87 4.98 -16.52
CA THR A 256 12.97 6.38 -16.98
C THR A 256 12.94 6.48 -18.51
N ALA A 257 13.42 5.43 -19.19
CA ALA A 257 13.26 5.21 -20.63
C ALA A 257 12.80 3.77 -20.87
N ASP A 258 12.17 3.51 -22.03
CA ASP A 258 11.75 2.15 -22.37
C ASP A 258 12.97 1.26 -22.61
N LEU A 259 12.88 0.00 -22.17
CA LEU A 259 13.92 -1.00 -22.38
C LEU A 259 13.80 -1.57 -23.80
N ASP A 260 14.93 -1.68 -24.48
CA ASP A 260 15.00 -1.96 -25.91
C ASP A 260 15.40 -3.41 -26.23
N ASN A 261 15.99 -4.12 -25.25
CA ASN A 261 16.52 -5.47 -25.44
C ASN A 261 16.47 -6.29 -24.15
N GLU A 262 16.77 -7.58 -24.27
CA GLU A 262 16.74 -8.54 -23.16
C GLU A 262 17.78 -8.25 -22.10
N GLU A 263 18.96 -7.75 -22.47
CA GLU A 263 20.05 -7.44 -21.55
C GLU A 263 19.66 -6.32 -20.60
N GLU A 264 19.02 -5.26 -21.10
CA GLU A 264 18.49 -4.19 -20.26
C GLU A 264 17.43 -4.70 -19.27
N VAL A 265 16.56 -5.62 -19.72
CA VAL A 265 15.57 -6.25 -18.82
C VAL A 265 16.25 -7.10 -17.75
N LEU A 266 17.27 -7.89 -18.11
CA LEU A 266 18.05 -8.67 -17.15
C LEU A 266 18.72 -7.78 -16.09
N HIS A 267 19.32 -6.69 -16.49
CA HIS A 267 19.97 -5.76 -15.57
C HIS A 267 18.96 -5.14 -14.59
N VAL A 268 17.79 -4.71 -15.08
CA VAL A 268 16.72 -4.20 -14.21
C VAL A 268 16.22 -5.28 -13.26
N LEU A 269 15.98 -6.50 -13.73
CA LEU A 269 15.55 -7.62 -12.88
C LEU A 269 16.61 -7.94 -11.79
N LEU A 270 17.88 -7.91 -12.15
CA LEU A 270 18.97 -8.17 -11.21
C LEU A 270 19.06 -7.08 -10.13
N GLU A 271 18.92 -5.80 -10.51
CA GLU A 271 18.90 -4.69 -9.54
C GLU A 271 17.70 -4.82 -8.58
N LEU A 272 16.50 -5.07 -9.10
CA LEU A 272 15.31 -5.25 -8.28
C LEU A 272 15.40 -6.47 -7.37
N SER A 273 16.03 -7.54 -7.85
CA SER A 273 16.20 -8.78 -7.08
C SER A 273 17.12 -8.62 -5.87
N GLN A 274 18.07 -7.67 -5.90
CA GLN A 274 18.91 -7.38 -4.74
C GLN A 274 18.07 -6.88 -3.55
N ASP A 275 17.10 -5.99 -3.81
CA ASP A 275 16.18 -5.53 -2.77
C ASP A 275 15.26 -6.66 -2.28
N VAL A 276 14.77 -7.49 -3.20
CA VAL A 276 13.93 -8.65 -2.85
C VAL A 276 14.70 -9.64 -1.96
N GLY A 277 15.95 -9.98 -2.33
CA GLY A 277 16.80 -10.88 -1.56
C GLY A 277 17.16 -10.32 -0.18
N HIS A 278 17.48 -9.03 -0.10
CA HIS A 278 17.71 -8.33 1.17
C HIS A 278 16.49 -8.46 2.09
N ARG A 279 15.30 -8.13 1.60
CA ARG A 279 14.06 -8.18 2.39
C ARG A 279 13.67 -9.60 2.78
N LEU A 280 13.94 -10.62 1.95
CA LEU A 280 13.78 -12.01 2.34
C LEU A 280 14.65 -12.38 3.55
N ARG A 281 15.91 -11.91 3.58
CA ARG A 281 16.81 -12.13 4.72
C ARG A 281 16.35 -11.42 5.98
N VAL A 282 15.95 -10.15 5.87
CA VAL A 282 15.41 -9.37 7.00
C VAL A 282 14.24 -10.07 7.66
N HIS A 283 13.38 -10.71 6.87
CA HIS A 283 12.21 -11.44 7.39
C HIS A 283 12.50 -12.92 7.73
N GLY A 284 13.70 -13.42 7.53
CA GLY A 284 14.03 -14.84 7.74
C GLY A 284 13.23 -15.79 6.82
N LEU A 285 12.83 -15.31 5.64
CA LEU A 285 12.01 -16.03 4.68
C LEU A 285 12.84 -16.42 3.44
N ALA A 286 12.42 -17.49 2.76
CA ALA A 286 12.94 -17.88 1.45
C ALA A 286 11.80 -18.07 0.45
N ALA A 287 12.08 -17.78 -0.83
CA ALA A 287 11.13 -17.97 -1.92
C ALA A 287 11.19 -19.41 -2.45
N THR A 288 10.04 -20.03 -2.70
CA THR A 288 9.90 -21.26 -3.48
C THR A 288 9.24 -21.01 -4.84
N GLY A 289 8.91 -19.76 -5.14
CA GLY A 289 8.42 -19.33 -6.45
C GLY A 289 8.83 -17.91 -6.78
N VAL A 290 8.88 -17.61 -8.08
CA VAL A 290 9.15 -16.28 -8.62
C VAL A 290 8.04 -15.89 -9.56
N GLN A 291 7.65 -14.63 -9.50
CA GLN A 291 6.67 -14.01 -10.38
C GLN A 291 7.27 -12.76 -11.01
N ILE A 292 7.00 -12.55 -12.29
CA ILE A 292 7.29 -11.30 -12.98
C ILE A 292 6.01 -10.65 -13.46
N PHE A 293 6.02 -9.32 -13.49
CA PHE A 293 5.04 -8.49 -14.16
C PHE A 293 5.78 -7.59 -15.14
N VAL A 294 5.32 -7.57 -16.39
CA VAL A 294 5.91 -6.77 -17.47
C VAL A 294 4.84 -5.89 -18.06
N ARG A 295 5.13 -4.60 -18.22
CA ARG A 295 4.26 -3.64 -18.93
C ARG A 295 5.00 -3.07 -20.11
N ASN A 296 4.40 -3.10 -21.28
CA ASN A 296 4.95 -2.52 -22.50
C ASN A 296 4.68 -1.02 -22.63
N LYS A 297 5.18 -0.41 -23.70
CA LYS A 297 5.01 1.02 -24.02
C LYS A 297 3.54 1.42 -24.18
N SER A 298 2.69 0.55 -24.73
CA SER A 298 1.25 0.76 -24.91
C SER A 298 0.44 0.53 -23.63
N LEU A 299 1.12 0.34 -22.50
CA LEU A 299 0.53 0.08 -21.17
C LEU A 299 -0.18 -1.26 -21.04
N TYR A 300 -0.08 -2.15 -22.02
CA TYR A 300 -0.52 -3.52 -21.86
C TYR A 300 0.43 -4.25 -20.90
N SER A 301 -0.13 -5.07 -20.02
CA SER A 301 0.66 -5.76 -19.00
C SER A 301 0.33 -7.24 -18.91
N THR A 302 1.36 -8.03 -18.64
CA THR A 302 1.29 -9.49 -18.46
C THR A 302 2.00 -9.88 -17.17
N GLN A 303 1.60 -11.02 -16.63
CA GLN A 303 2.18 -11.56 -15.41
C GLN A 303 2.40 -13.07 -15.56
N TYR A 304 3.58 -13.54 -15.16
CA TYR A 304 3.96 -14.93 -15.23
C TYR A 304 4.61 -15.36 -13.94
N GLN A 305 4.48 -16.63 -13.58
CA GLN A 305 5.08 -17.17 -12.36
C GLN A 305 5.64 -18.58 -12.60
N TYR A 306 6.65 -18.92 -11.81
CA TYR A 306 7.34 -20.20 -11.88
C TYR A 306 7.67 -20.71 -10.48
N LYS A 307 7.49 -22.01 -10.25
CA LYS A 307 7.89 -22.66 -9.00
C LYS A 307 9.38 -23.01 -9.09
N LEU A 308 10.16 -22.55 -8.13
CA LEU A 308 11.58 -22.86 -8.06
C LEU A 308 11.83 -24.31 -7.65
N PRO A 309 12.90 -24.93 -8.14
CA PRO A 309 13.25 -26.31 -7.77
C PRO A 309 13.75 -26.41 -6.31
N PHE A 310 14.17 -25.31 -5.72
CA PHE A 310 14.66 -25.19 -4.34
C PHE A 310 14.33 -23.81 -3.78
N LYS A 311 14.29 -23.71 -2.44
CA LYS A 311 14.08 -22.42 -1.78
C LYS A 311 15.29 -21.51 -1.94
N THR A 312 15.10 -20.20 -2.07
CA THR A 312 16.21 -19.26 -2.24
C THR A 312 15.96 -17.89 -1.61
N GLN A 313 17.05 -17.23 -1.21
CA GLN A 313 17.14 -15.81 -0.90
C GLN A 313 18.13 -15.11 -1.83
N LEU A 314 18.78 -15.85 -2.74
CA LEU A 314 19.85 -15.32 -3.59
C LEU A 314 19.27 -14.43 -4.70
N PRO A 315 19.66 -13.15 -4.76
CA PRO A 315 19.20 -12.22 -5.81
C PRO A 315 19.47 -12.74 -7.21
N SER A 316 20.64 -13.39 -7.42
CA SER A 316 21.01 -13.95 -8.72
C SER A 316 20.11 -15.10 -9.19
N GLU A 317 19.66 -15.97 -8.27
CA GLU A 317 18.73 -17.07 -8.59
C GLU A 317 17.32 -16.52 -8.89
N ILE A 318 16.87 -15.53 -8.10
CA ILE A 318 15.58 -14.86 -8.30
C ILE A 318 15.57 -14.15 -9.66
N ALA A 319 16.63 -13.37 -9.96
CA ALA A 319 16.76 -12.65 -11.23
C ALA A 319 16.81 -13.62 -12.43
N ALA A 320 17.59 -14.70 -12.31
CA ALA A 320 17.70 -15.71 -13.39
C ALA A 320 16.36 -16.38 -13.68
N ALA A 321 15.62 -16.77 -12.66
CA ALA A 321 14.27 -17.35 -12.81
C ALA A 321 13.29 -16.34 -13.43
N GLY A 322 13.31 -15.09 -12.99
CA GLY A 322 12.49 -14.03 -13.55
C GLY A 322 12.83 -13.74 -15.01
N PHE A 323 14.10 -13.71 -15.35
CA PHE A 323 14.56 -13.50 -16.73
C PHE A 323 14.22 -14.69 -17.64
N GLN A 324 14.30 -15.92 -17.15
CA GLN A 324 13.86 -17.10 -17.90
C GLN A 324 12.37 -17.00 -18.24
N LEU A 325 11.51 -16.66 -17.25
CA LEU A 325 10.09 -16.40 -17.49
C LEU A 325 9.86 -15.31 -18.54
N PHE A 326 10.65 -14.25 -18.50
CA PHE A 326 10.57 -13.17 -19.47
C PHE A 326 10.87 -13.69 -20.88
N LYS A 327 11.98 -14.41 -21.09
CA LYS A 327 12.37 -14.96 -22.39
C LYS A 327 11.36 -15.95 -22.95
N GLU A 328 10.76 -16.78 -22.11
CA GLU A 328 9.80 -17.79 -22.55
C GLU A 328 8.46 -17.21 -22.98
N HIS A 329 8.06 -16.07 -22.44
CA HIS A 329 6.69 -15.58 -22.57
C HIS A 329 6.53 -14.20 -23.18
N TYR A 330 7.57 -13.35 -23.12
CA TYR A 330 7.47 -12.00 -23.68
C TYR A 330 7.87 -11.99 -25.15
N ILE A 331 6.90 -11.65 -25.99
CA ILE A 331 7.14 -11.46 -27.42
C ILE A 331 7.48 -9.99 -27.65
N TRP A 332 8.66 -9.71 -28.21
CA TRP A 332 9.14 -8.36 -28.48
C TRP A 332 8.38 -7.67 -29.64
N THR A 333 7.09 -7.42 -29.45
CA THR A 333 6.30 -6.58 -30.34
C THR A 333 6.45 -5.10 -30.01
N GLU A 334 6.74 -4.80 -28.76
CA GLU A 334 6.91 -3.45 -28.22
C GLU A 334 8.00 -3.40 -27.14
N LYS A 335 8.56 -2.19 -26.94
CA LYS A 335 9.54 -1.94 -25.87
C LYS A 335 8.91 -2.11 -24.48
N VAL A 336 9.72 -2.52 -23.51
CA VAL A 336 9.30 -2.71 -22.13
C VAL A 336 9.40 -1.39 -21.35
N ARG A 337 8.29 -0.99 -20.72
CA ARG A 337 8.18 0.25 -19.93
C ARG A 337 8.40 0.05 -18.44
N ALA A 338 7.90 -1.05 -17.91
CA ALA A 338 7.98 -1.34 -16.48
C ALA A 338 8.15 -2.84 -16.23
N VAL A 339 8.94 -3.16 -15.20
CA VAL A 339 9.21 -4.53 -14.79
C VAL A 339 9.03 -4.63 -13.27
N THR A 340 8.44 -5.74 -12.83
CA THR A 340 8.38 -6.12 -11.41
C THR A 340 8.88 -7.55 -11.27
N ILE A 341 9.65 -7.81 -10.23
CA ILE A 341 10.00 -9.15 -9.80
C ILE A 341 9.50 -9.38 -8.37
N ARG A 342 8.99 -10.57 -8.10
CA ARG A 342 8.39 -10.92 -6.82
C ARG A 342 8.75 -12.33 -6.41
N ALA A 343 9.22 -12.48 -5.18
CA ALA A 343 9.32 -13.74 -4.47
C ALA A 343 7.95 -14.12 -3.93
N ILE A 344 7.47 -15.30 -4.26
CA ILE A 344 6.17 -15.86 -3.87
C ILE A 344 6.34 -17.21 -3.19
N ASP A 345 5.26 -17.75 -2.62
CA ASP A 345 5.25 -19.03 -1.91
C ASP A 345 6.36 -19.08 -0.86
N LEU A 346 6.34 -18.06 0.02
CA LEU A 346 7.39 -17.85 1.02
C LEU A 346 7.29 -18.87 2.15
N ILE A 347 8.44 -19.41 2.53
CA ILE A 347 8.60 -20.31 3.68
C ILE A 347 9.70 -19.79 4.60
N PRO A 348 9.72 -20.18 5.89
CA PRO A 348 10.86 -19.88 6.77
C PRO A 348 12.17 -20.40 6.17
N GLN A 349 13.25 -19.60 6.28
CA GLN A 349 14.58 -19.99 5.80
C GLN A 349 15.08 -21.27 6.47
N THR A 350 14.68 -21.53 7.72
CA THR A 350 15.03 -22.70 8.51
C THR A 350 14.29 -23.98 8.11
N THR A 351 13.27 -23.89 7.21
CA THR A 351 12.54 -25.07 6.73
C THR A 351 13.50 -26.06 6.10
N GLU A 352 13.43 -27.33 6.48
CA GLU A 352 14.25 -28.37 5.89
C GLU A 352 13.94 -28.53 4.39
N GLU A 353 14.98 -28.83 3.60
CA GLU A 353 14.87 -28.99 2.16
C GLU A 353 15.41 -30.36 1.76
N GLN A 354 14.68 -31.07 0.92
CA GLN A 354 15.17 -32.31 0.35
C GLN A 354 16.27 -31.99 -0.66
N LEU A 355 17.46 -32.58 -0.44
CA LEU A 355 18.59 -32.40 -1.33
C LEU A 355 18.36 -33.14 -2.65
N SER A 356 18.77 -32.55 -3.75
CA SER A 356 18.72 -33.10 -5.09
C SER A 356 20.14 -33.44 -5.57
N LEU A 357 20.35 -34.61 -6.10
CA LEU A 357 21.64 -35.03 -6.68
C LEU A 357 22.03 -34.18 -7.93
N MET A 358 21.09 -33.44 -8.49
CA MET A 358 21.31 -32.60 -9.69
C MET A 358 21.82 -31.21 -9.35
N VAL A 359 21.95 -30.85 -8.06
CA VAL A 359 22.34 -29.52 -7.62
C VAL A 359 23.75 -29.56 -7.03
N ASP A 360 24.60 -28.66 -7.52
CA ASP A 360 25.94 -28.44 -6.94
C ASP A 360 25.79 -27.55 -5.67
N TYR A 361 25.60 -28.22 -4.52
CA TYR A 361 25.40 -27.54 -3.23
C TYR A 361 26.66 -26.84 -2.75
N GLU A 362 27.87 -27.33 -3.07
CA GLU A 362 29.10 -26.63 -2.68
C GLU A 362 29.23 -25.28 -3.37
N ARG A 363 28.91 -25.24 -4.65
CA ARG A 363 28.90 -23.98 -5.41
C ARG A 363 27.79 -23.05 -4.92
N ARG A 364 26.65 -23.59 -4.55
CA ARG A 364 25.52 -22.82 -4.01
C ARG A 364 25.85 -22.25 -2.64
N ASP A 365 26.44 -23.03 -1.74
CA ASP A 365 26.86 -22.56 -0.41
C ASP A 365 27.94 -21.48 -0.49
N ARG A 366 28.86 -21.57 -1.45
CA ARG A 366 29.81 -20.48 -1.72
C ARG A 366 29.10 -19.19 -2.13
N ARG A 367 28.06 -19.25 -2.95
CA ARG A 367 27.25 -18.08 -3.33
C ARG A 367 26.46 -17.51 -2.15
N VAL A 368 25.89 -18.35 -1.30
CA VAL A 368 25.20 -17.91 -0.08
C VAL A 368 26.18 -17.16 0.81
N ARG A 369 27.34 -17.74 1.10
CA ARG A 369 28.37 -17.05 1.93
C ARG A 369 28.87 -15.75 1.32
N LEU A 370 29.03 -15.69 0.00
CA LEU A 370 29.40 -14.45 -0.70
C LEU A 370 28.30 -13.38 -0.53
N GLU A 371 27.05 -13.76 -0.71
CA GLU A 371 25.92 -12.82 -0.58
C GLU A 371 25.76 -12.32 0.85
N ASP A 372 25.97 -13.18 1.86
CA ASP A 372 25.97 -12.79 3.27
C ASP A 372 27.08 -11.79 3.59
N ALA A 373 28.27 -11.98 3.00
CA ALA A 373 29.37 -11.01 3.12
C ALA A 373 29.04 -9.66 2.42
N ILE A 374 28.40 -9.69 1.25
CA ILE A 374 27.92 -8.50 0.54
C ILE A 374 26.91 -7.75 1.40
N GLU A 375 25.94 -8.46 1.97
CA GLU A 375 24.91 -7.85 2.86
C GLU A 375 25.55 -7.21 4.10
N ASP A 376 26.55 -7.87 4.74
CA ASP A 376 27.25 -7.29 5.89
C ASP A 376 27.98 -6.01 5.51
N LEU A 377 28.70 -6.02 4.39
CA LEU A 377 29.40 -4.82 3.91
C LEU A 377 28.44 -3.68 3.56
N ARG A 378 27.31 -3.98 2.89
CA ARG A 378 26.28 -2.98 2.56
C ARG A 378 25.61 -2.40 3.80
N ARG A 379 25.37 -3.21 4.84
CA ARG A 379 24.83 -2.75 6.12
C ARG A 379 25.78 -1.77 6.81
N ARG A 380 27.09 -1.98 6.70
CA ARG A 380 28.14 -1.17 7.37
C ARG A 380 28.52 0.08 6.60
N PHE A 381 28.54 0.01 5.28
CA PHE A 381 29.10 1.06 4.40
C PHE A 381 28.08 1.64 3.42
N GLY A 382 26.80 1.23 3.51
CA GLY A 382 25.72 1.67 2.62
C GLY A 382 25.54 0.76 1.40
N LYS A 383 24.34 0.79 0.84
CA LYS A 383 23.89 -0.08 -0.26
C LYS A 383 24.78 0.04 -1.52
N LYS A 384 25.33 1.21 -1.79
CA LYS A 384 26.18 1.49 -2.96
C LYS A 384 27.64 1.08 -2.80
N SER A 385 28.07 0.62 -1.62
CA SER A 385 29.46 0.23 -1.37
C SER A 385 29.94 -0.92 -2.23
N LEU A 386 29.04 -1.81 -2.63
CA LEU A 386 29.28 -2.93 -3.53
C LEU A 386 28.17 -3.03 -4.57
N THR A 387 28.55 -3.11 -5.84
CA THR A 387 27.63 -3.26 -6.97
C THR A 387 28.16 -4.31 -7.95
N TYR A 388 27.27 -5.07 -8.58
CA TYR A 388 27.63 -5.96 -9.68
C TYR A 388 28.15 -5.17 -10.88
N ALA A 389 29.23 -5.62 -11.51
CA ALA A 389 29.82 -4.93 -12.67
C ALA A 389 28.79 -4.70 -13.80
N GLY A 390 27.90 -5.66 -14.08
CA GLY A 390 26.83 -5.51 -15.06
C GLY A 390 25.76 -4.46 -14.71
N LEU A 391 25.77 -3.93 -13.49
CA LEU A 391 24.85 -2.86 -13.08
C LEU A 391 25.51 -1.46 -13.08
N LEU A 392 26.76 -1.38 -13.54
CA LEU A 392 27.42 -0.11 -13.77
C LEU A 392 26.90 0.53 -15.04
N GLY A 393 26.60 1.83 -15.00
CA GLY A 393 26.08 2.58 -16.13
C GLY A 393 24.62 2.97 -15.99
N ASN A 394 24.02 3.38 -17.10
CA ASN A 394 22.61 3.82 -17.12
C ASN A 394 21.66 2.64 -17.26
N LEU A 395 21.06 2.23 -16.16
CA LEU A 395 20.07 1.15 -16.10
C LEU A 395 18.65 1.61 -16.55
N LYS A 396 18.51 2.86 -16.99
CA LYS A 396 17.20 3.48 -17.26
C LYS A 396 16.27 3.44 -16.03
N MET A 397 16.85 3.44 -14.84
CA MET A 397 16.18 3.49 -13.54
C MET A 397 16.45 4.84 -12.87
N PRO A 398 15.55 5.34 -12.02
CA PRO A 398 15.79 6.54 -11.23
C PRO A 398 17.01 6.37 -10.31
N ASP A 399 17.96 7.31 -10.33
CA ASP A 399 19.14 7.28 -9.48
C ASP A 399 18.84 7.57 -8.00
N ASP A 400 17.84 8.40 -7.76
CA ASP A 400 17.38 8.83 -6.43
C ASP A 400 16.69 7.71 -5.62
N GLY A 401 16.46 6.57 -6.26
CA GLY A 401 15.70 5.46 -5.69
C GLY A 401 16.50 4.42 -4.89
N ARG A 402 17.84 4.46 -4.91
CA ARG A 402 18.66 3.39 -4.31
C ARG A 402 18.83 3.51 -2.80
N ASP A 403 18.83 4.73 -2.25
CA ASP A 403 19.08 5.00 -0.82
C ASP A 403 17.97 5.84 -0.16
N SER A 404 16.94 6.28 -0.89
CA SER A 404 15.82 7.02 -0.32
C SER A 404 14.78 6.07 0.28
N VAL A 405 14.19 6.47 1.39
CA VAL A 405 12.99 5.82 1.93
C VAL A 405 11.91 5.94 0.87
N LYS A 406 11.63 4.84 0.17
CA LYS A 406 10.48 4.74 -0.72
C LYS A 406 9.23 4.50 0.13
N MET A 407 8.08 4.79 -0.46
CA MET A 407 6.81 4.44 0.17
C MET A 407 6.91 3.04 0.77
N PRO A 408 6.84 2.89 2.09
CA PRO A 408 7.05 1.60 2.71
C PRO A 408 5.92 0.68 2.28
N GLY A 409 6.29 -0.40 1.60
CA GLY A 409 5.38 -1.52 1.33
C GLY A 409 4.98 -2.26 2.60
N LEU A 410 5.53 -1.83 3.74
CA LEU A 410 5.38 -2.44 5.05
C LEU A 410 5.05 -1.33 6.05
N MET A 411 3.78 -0.90 6.06
CA MET A 411 3.27 -0.01 7.09
C MET A 411 2.86 -0.76 8.37
N TYR A 412 3.16 -2.05 8.43
CA TYR A 412 2.72 -2.96 9.46
C TYR A 412 3.88 -3.63 10.19
N GLN A 413 5.03 -2.96 10.23
CA GLN A 413 6.18 -3.39 11.04
C GLN A 413 6.67 -2.28 11.94
#